data_198ca7aff590b5746eff1f1989b9d0cf
#
_entry.id   198ca7aff590b5746eff1f1989b9d0cf
#
_cell.length_a   1.000
_cell.length_b   1.000
_cell.length_c   1.000
_cell.angle_alpha   90.00
_cell.angle_beta   90.00
_cell.angle_gamma   90.00
#
_symmetry.space_group_name_H-M   'P 1'
#
loop_
_entity.id
_entity.type
_entity.pdbx_description
1 polymer ?
#
loop_
_entity_poly.entity_id
_entity_poly.type
_entity_poly.pdbx_seq_one_letter_code
_entity_poly.pdbx_strand_id
1 'polypeptide(L)'
;SAASDVYKRQGGMGRAIYIANVLGLDMGMFYKRRDYTRIVNGRNPIVAHEFLGTSVEGKDMIIIDDMISSGESMLEVAAALKERKANKIFVFSTFGLFTNGLDKFDKAYENGIIDKVLTTNLIYQTPELLQREWYINCDMSKYIAYIIDTLNHDSSISDLLNPNERIQNIVCLLYTSD
;
A
#
# COMPACT_ATOMS: atom_id res chain seq x y z
N SER A 1 -12.85 -16.96 5.82
CA SER A 1 -11.80 -15.96 6.03
C SER A 1 -11.02 -15.78 4.74
N ALA A 2 -11.14 -14.63 4.11
CA ALA A 2 -10.33 -14.30 2.94
C ALA A 2 -8.87 -14.19 3.41
N ALA A 3 -7.99 -15.05 2.89
CA ALA A 3 -6.57 -14.90 3.10
C ALA A 3 -6.11 -13.65 2.33
N SER A 4 -5.49 -12.72 3.01
CA SER A 4 -4.94 -11.50 2.41
C SER A 4 -3.41 -11.59 2.43
N ASP A 5 -2.78 -11.18 1.35
CA ASP A 5 -1.33 -11.16 1.22
C ASP A 5 -0.82 -9.72 1.07
N VAL A 6 0.32 -9.42 1.70
CA VAL A 6 0.99 -8.12 1.60
C VAL A 6 2.01 -8.16 0.47
N TYR A 7 1.97 -7.16 -0.40
CA TYR A 7 2.87 -7.05 -1.54
C TYR A 7 3.80 -5.84 -1.47
N LYS A 8 5.06 -5.98 -1.98
CA LYS A 8 6.00 -4.88 -2.13
C LYS A 8 7.05 -4.97 -3.23
N ARG A 9 7.55 -3.77 -3.64
CA ARG A 9 8.77 -3.55 -4.43
C ARG A 9 10.04 -3.68 -3.57
N GLN A 10 11.17 -3.96 -4.21
CA GLN A 10 12.47 -4.25 -3.58
C GLN A 10 12.99 -3.20 -2.57
N GLY A 11 12.60 -1.93 -2.68
CA GLY A 11 13.07 -0.85 -1.79
C GLY A 11 12.34 -0.69 -0.46
N GLY A 12 11.28 -1.42 -0.20
CA GLY A 12 10.46 -1.27 1.01
C GLY A 12 10.12 -2.57 1.72
N MET A 13 10.95 -3.57 1.55
CA MET A 13 10.73 -4.90 2.13
C MET A 13 10.50 -4.87 3.65
N GLY A 14 11.22 -4.04 4.39
CA GLY A 14 11.08 -3.92 5.84
C GLY A 14 9.66 -3.54 6.30
N ARG A 15 9.02 -2.59 5.61
CA ARG A 15 7.64 -2.16 5.93
C ARG A 15 6.62 -3.25 5.65
N ALA A 16 6.75 -3.93 4.51
CA ALA A 16 5.84 -5.01 4.14
C ALA A 16 5.97 -6.19 5.11
N ILE A 17 7.20 -6.57 5.49
CA ILE A 17 7.46 -7.61 6.50
C ILE A 17 6.82 -7.21 7.83
N TYR A 18 7.01 -5.97 8.28
CA TYR A 18 6.43 -5.49 9.53
C TYR A 18 4.90 -5.60 9.51
N ILE A 19 4.25 -5.08 8.46
CA ILE A 19 2.79 -5.09 8.35
C ILE A 19 2.25 -6.51 8.19
N ALA A 20 2.91 -7.35 7.38
CA ALA A 20 2.54 -8.75 7.23
C ALA A 20 2.59 -9.49 8.58
N ASN A 21 3.66 -9.29 9.35
CA ASN A 21 3.79 -9.90 10.68
C ASN A 21 2.72 -9.39 11.66
N VAL A 22 2.47 -8.08 11.68
CA VAL A 22 1.47 -7.47 12.58
C VAL A 22 0.06 -7.94 12.27
N LEU A 23 -0.26 -8.09 10.98
CA LEU A 23 -1.59 -8.53 10.54
C LEU A 23 -1.72 -10.05 10.42
N GLY A 24 -0.64 -10.82 10.58
CA GLY A 24 -0.65 -12.27 10.40
C GLY A 24 -0.91 -12.70 8.95
N LEU A 25 -0.39 -11.94 7.98
CA LEU A 25 -0.61 -12.16 6.56
C LEU A 25 0.63 -12.76 5.88
N ASP A 26 0.41 -13.52 4.83
CA ASP A 26 1.49 -13.96 3.95
C ASP A 26 2.09 -12.77 3.18
N MET A 27 3.33 -12.90 2.75
CA MET A 27 4.01 -11.86 1.99
C MET A 27 4.41 -12.37 0.61
N GLY A 28 4.14 -11.54 -0.42
CA GLY A 28 4.63 -11.76 -1.77
C GLY A 28 5.50 -10.61 -2.26
N MET A 29 6.34 -10.87 -3.24
CA MET A 29 7.22 -9.86 -3.84
C MET A 29 7.21 -9.96 -5.35
N PHE A 30 7.09 -8.81 -6.05
CA PHE A 30 7.37 -8.72 -7.47
C PHE A 30 8.82 -8.32 -7.71
N TYR A 31 9.49 -9.07 -8.51
CA TYR A 31 10.83 -8.81 -8.96
C TYR A 31 10.81 -8.29 -10.40
N LYS A 32 11.36 -7.08 -10.62
CA LYS A 32 11.56 -6.53 -11.97
C LYS A 32 12.86 -7.09 -12.54
N ARG A 33 12.75 -8.06 -13.44
CA ARG A 33 13.90 -8.55 -14.20
C ARG A 33 14.15 -7.60 -15.38
N ARG A 34 15.34 -7.01 -15.41
CA ARG A 34 15.80 -6.16 -16.51
C ARG A 34 16.71 -6.94 -17.46
N ASP A 35 16.57 -6.70 -18.75
CA ASP A 35 17.52 -7.20 -19.73
C ASP A 35 18.72 -6.25 -19.79
N TYR A 36 19.81 -6.66 -19.17
CA TYR A 36 21.06 -5.90 -19.19
C TYR A 36 21.84 -6.05 -20.50
N THR A 37 21.37 -6.90 -21.43
CA THR A 37 22.00 -7.11 -22.75
C THR A 37 21.54 -6.08 -23.77
N ARG A 38 20.47 -5.33 -23.49
CA ARG A 38 19.89 -4.33 -24.39
C ARG A 38 19.69 -3.00 -23.67
N ILE A 39 19.95 -1.92 -24.39
CA ILE A 39 19.62 -0.55 -23.94
C ILE A 39 18.62 0.04 -24.93
N VAL A 40 17.43 0.41 -24.46
CA VAL A 40 16.38 1.07 -25.24
C VAL A 40 16.08 2.41 -24.59
N ASN A 41 16.25 3.51 -25.33
CA ASN A 41 16.06 4.87 -24.82
C ASN A 41 16.87 5.19 -23.55
N GLY A 42 18.12 4.71 -23.47
CA GLY A 42 19.02 4.94 -22.33
C GLY A 42 18.67 4.14 -21.06
N ARG A 43 17.77 3.15 -21.14
CA ARG A 43 17.40 2.28 -20.03
C ARG A 43 17.36 0.83 -20.45
N ASN A 44 17.68 -0.07 -19.52
CA ASN A 44 17.52 -1.50 -19.75
C ASN A 44 16.03 -1.86 -19.69
N PRO A 45 15.45 -2.48 -20.76
CA PRO A 45 14.04 -2.83 -20.77
C PRO A 45 13.70 -3.84 -19.68
N ILE A 46 12.49 -3.73 -19.13
CA ILE A 46 11.95 -4.71 -18.19
C ILE A 46 11.47 -5.91 -19.02
N VAL A 47 12.02 -7.09 -18.77
CA VAL A 47 11.73 -8.32 -19.52
C VAL A 47 10.59 -9.11 -18.89
N ALA A 48 10.46 -9.08 -17.57
CA ALA A 48 9.41 -9.76 -16.84
C ALA A 48 9.17 -9.18 -15.45
N HIS A 49 7.94 -9.30 -15.00
CA HIS A 49 7.55 -9.15 -13.61
C HIS A 49 7.37 -10.55 -13.04
N GLU A 50 8.37 -11.06 -12.33
CA GLU A 50 8.28 -12.35 -11.65
C GLU A 50 7.71 -12.16 -10.25
N PHE A 51 6.72 -12.96 -9.90
CA PHE A 51 6.12 -12.97 -8.56
C PHE A 51 6.75 -14.10 -7.74
N LEU A 52 7.25 -13.74 -6.57
CA LEU A 52 7.75 -14.66 -5.57
C LEU A 52 6.80 -14.64 -4.36
N GLY A 53 6.14 -15.75 -4.11
CA GLY A 53 5.17 -15.88 -3.03
C GLY A 53 4.21 -17.05 -3.25
N THR A 54 3.25 -17.19 -2.34
CA THR A 54 2.16 -18.16 -2.49
C THR A 54 1.18 -17.74 -3.58
N SER A 55 0.29 -18.64 -4.02
CA SER A 55 -0.75 -18.28 -4.98
C SER A 55 -1.59 -17.11 -4.46
N VAL A 56 -1.86 -16.14 -5.33
CA VAL A 56 -2.71 -14.97 -5.04
C VAL A 56 -4.16 -15.15 -5.54
N GLU A 57 -4.44 -16.29 -6.20
CA GLU A 57 -5.76 -16.55 -6.77
C GLU A 57 -6.86 -16.54 -5.71
N GLY A 58 -7.85 -15.68 -5.90
CA GLY A 58 -8.98 -15.50 -4.99
C GLY A 58 -8.68 -14.75 -3.71
N LYS A 59 -7.42 -14.32 -3.48
CA LYS A 59 -7.01 -13.59 -2.27
C LYS A 59 -7.16 -12.08 -2.45
N ASP A 60 -7.45 -11.41 -1.34
CA ASP A 60 -7.36 -9.96 -1.26
C ASP A 60 -5.91 -9.54 -1.06
N MET A 61 -5.45 -8.55 -1.82
CA MET A 61 -4.07 -8.13 -1.85
C MET A 61 -3.90 -6.71 -1.30
N ILE A 62 -2.84 -6.53 -0.52
CA ILE A 62 -2.45 -5.21 -0.01
C ILE A 62 -1.11 -4.84 -0.64
N ILE A 63 -1.09 -3.73 -1.40
CA ILE A 63 0.13 -3.12 -1.93
C ILE A 63 0.54 -1.99 -0.99
N ILE A 64 1.80 -2.03 -0.51
CA ILE A 64 2.31 -1.02 0.43
C ILE A 64 3.50 -0.30 -0.20
N ASP A 65 3.46 1.02 -0.18
CA ASP A 65 4.58 1.88 -0.59
C ASP A 65 4.73 3.08 0.36
N ASP A 66 5.82 3.83 0.26
CA ASP A 66 6.00 5.08 1.00
C ASP A 66 5.35 6.26 0.29
N MET A 67 5.40 6.26 -1.02
CA MET A 67 4.94 7.39 -1.81
C MET A 67 4.34 6.95 -3.15
N ILE A 68 3.15 7.47 -3.44
CA ILE A 68 2.57 7.45 -4.77
C ILE A 68 3.01 8.73 -5.48
N SER A 69 3.97 8.66 -6.40
CA SER A 69 4.32 9.75 -7.30
C SER A 69 3.34 9.78 -8.49
N SER A 70 3.70 9.25 -9.65
CA SER A 70 2.78 9.09 -10.79
C SER A 70 1.80 7.92 -10.65
N GLY A 71 2.08 6.98 -9.75
CA GLY A 71 1.30 5.76 -9.54
C GLY A 71 1.48 4.66 -10.59
N GLU A 72 2.16 4.91 -11.70
CA GLU A 72 2.28 3.95 -12.82
C GLU A 72 2.80 2.59 -12.38
N SER A 73 3.90 2.59 -11.64
CA SER A 73 4.50 1.32 -11.18
C SER A 73 3.60 0.53 -10.24
N MET A 74 2.78 1.22 -9.47
CA MET A 74 1.84 0.61 -8.52
C MET A 74 0.64 0.03 -9.26
N LEU A 75 0.13 0.74 -10.26
CA LEU A 75 -0.94 0.26 -11.13
C LEU A 75 -0.49 -0.92 -12.00
N GLU A 76 0.77 -0.92 -12.49
CA GLU A 76 1.37 -2.08 -13.18
C GLU A 76 1.36 -3.34 -12.29
N VAL A 77 1.72 -3.18 -11.03
CA VAL A 77 1.70 -4.26 -10.04
C VAL A 77 0.28 -4.73 -9.78
N ALA A 78 -0.66 -3.82 -9.58
CA ALA A 78 -2.07 -4.16 -9.38
C ALA A 78 -2.63 -4.95 -10.58
N ALA A 79 -2.33 -4.50 -11.81
CA ALA A 79 -2.74 -5.22 -13.02
C ALA A 79 -2.13 -6.63 -13.07
N ALA A 80 -0.84 -6.78 -12.76
CA ALA A 80 -0.18 -8.09 -12.74
C ALA A 80 -0.73 -9.04 -11.66
N LEU A 81 -1.22 -8.51 -10.54
CA LEU A 81 -1.94 -9.29 -9.52
C LEU A 81 -3.33 -9.72 -10.02
N LYS A 82 -4.07 -8.83 -10.71
CA LYS A 82 -5.36 -9.18 -11.31
C LYS A 82 -5.24 -10.24 -12.41
N GLU A 83 -4.19 -10.19 -13.24
CA GLU A 83 -3.88 -11.26 -14.21
C GLU A 83 -3.69 -12.62 -13.54
N ARG A 84 -3.22 -12.64 -12.29
CA ARG A 84 -3.08 -13.84 -11.44
C ARG A 84 -4.34 -14.16 -10.63
N LYS A 85 -5.47 -13.53 -11.00
CA LYS A 85 -6.79 -13.72 -10.38
C LYS A 85 -6.88 -13.34 -8.90
N ALA A 86 -6.10 -12.34 -8.46
CA ALA A 86 -6.32 -11.71 -7.17
C ALA A 86 -7.75 -11.15 -7.08
N ASN A 87 -8.38 -11.26 -5.90
CA ASN A 87 -9.74 -10.79 -5.67
C ASN A 87 -9.76 -9.26 -5.57
N LYS A 88 -9.56 -8.70 -4.40
CA LYS A 88 -9.53 -7.25 -4.18
C LYS A 88 -8.09 -6.75 -4.05
N ILE A 89 -7.86 -5.52 -4.49
CA ILE A 89 -6.55 -4.88 -4.38
C ILE A 89 -6.68 -3.55 -3.65
N PHE A 90 -6.04 -3.48 -2.49
CA PHE A 90 -5.93 -2.30 -1.65
C PHE A 90 -4.52 -1.74 -1.74
N VAL A 91 -4.41 -0.43 -1.92
CA VAL A 91 -3.13 0.27 -2.02
C VAL A 91 -2.97 1.17 -0.80
N PHE A 92 -1.86 1.03 -0.08
CA PHE A 92 -1.53 1.86 1.06
C PHE A 92 -0.23 2.61 0.81
N SER A 93 -0.24 3.92 1.04
CA SER A 93 0.95 4.74 0.97
C SER A 93 0.92 5.85 2.02
N THR A 94 2.10 6.23 2.51
CA THR A 94 2.19 7.37 3.42
C THR A 94 1.86 8.66 2.69
N PHE A 95 2.45 8.87 1.50
CA PHE A 95 2.26 10.12 0.74
C PHE A 95 1.63 9.85 -0.62
N GLY A 96 0.51 10.49 -0.90
CA GLY A 96 -0.18 10.44 -2.20
C GLY A 96 0.01 11.73 -2.98
N LEU A 97 1.08 11.82 -3.80
CA LEU A 97 1.36 13.03 -4.58
C LEU A 97 0.53 13.12 -5.87
N PHE A 98 0.21 11.99 -6.50
CA PHE A 98 -0.56 11.90 -7.73
C PHE A 98 -0.09 12.90 -8.82
N THR A 99 1.23 12.96 -9.06
CA THR A 99 1.88 13.99 -9.90
C THR A 99 1.39 14.03 -11.35
N ASN A 100 0.81 12.94 -11.86
CA ASN A 100 0.26 12.84 -13.22
C ASN A 100 -1.28 12.88 -13.24
N GLY A 101 -1.89 13.43 -12.18
CA GLY A 101 -3.35 13.49 -12.03
C GLY A 101 -3.98 12.17 -11.61
N LEU A 102 -5.31 12.13 -11.61
CA LEU A 102 -6.11 11.03 -11.07
C LEU A 102 -6.65 10.07 -12.14
N ASP A 103 -6.66 10.46 -13.40
CA ASP A 103 -7.31 9.73 -14.51
C ASP A 103 -6.90 8.26 -14.62
N LYS A 104 -5.61 7.95 -14.36
CA LYS A 104 -5.13 6.57 -14.40
C LYS A 104 -5.69 5.72 -13.27
N PHE A 105 -5.87 6.32 -12.10
CA PHE A 105 -6.50 5.67 -10.95
C PHE A 105 -8.00 5.52 -11.14
N ASP A 106 -8.67 6.53 -11.68
CA ASP A 106 -10.10 6.46 -12.04
C ASP A 106 -10.34 5.29 -12.99
N LYS A 107 -9.57 5.19 -14.09
CA LYS A 107 -9.65 4.07 -15.03
C LYS A 107 -9.30 2.71 -14.40
N ALA A 108 -8.31 2.67 -13.52
CA ALA A 108 -7.93 1.43 -12.84
C ALA A 108 -9.07 0.95 -11.90
N TYR A 109 -9.74 1.86 -11.24
CA TYR A 109 -10.91 1.56 -10.41
C TYR A 109 -12.10 1.09 -11.26
N GLU A 110 -12.46 1.82 -12.31
CA GLU A 110 -13.53 1.46 -13.25
C GLU A 110 -13.34 0.08 -13.88
N ASN A 111 -12.10 -0.27 -14.20
CA ASN A 111 -11.74 -1.58 -14.75
C ASN A 111 -11.55 -2.67 -13.69
N GLY A 112 -11.81 -2.40 -12.41
CA GLY A 112 -11.67 -3.36 -11.32
C GLY A 112 -10.23 -3.81 -11.05
N ILE A 113 -9.21 -3.00 -11.45
CA ILE A 113 -7.80 -3.29 -11.20
C ILE A 113 -7.43 -2.96 -9.76
N ILE A 114 -8.00 -1.90 -9.20
CA ILE A 114 -7.86 -1.51 -7.79
C ILE A 114 -9.23 -1.35 -7.16
N ASP A 115 -9.34 -1.60 -5.85
CA ASP A 115 -10.56 -1.39 -5.09
C ASP A 115 -10.50 -0.12 -4.26
N LYS A 116 -9.40 0.11 -3.52
CA LYS A 116 -9.20 1.32 -2.72
C LYS A 116 -7.73 1.72 -2.70
N VAL A 117 -7.51 3.03 -2.59
CA VAL A 117 -6.21 3.65 -2.34
C VAL A 117 -6.31 4.46 -1.05
N LEU A 118 -5.44 4.16 -0.09
CA LEU A 118 -5.41 4.80 1.22
C LEU A 118 -4.10 5.57 1.34
N THR A 119 -4.18 6.86 1.62
CA THR A 119 -3.00 7.67 1.97
C THR A 119 -3.27 8.55 3.17
N THR A 120 -2.20 9.02 3.82
CA THR A 120 -2.34 9.92 4.95
C THR A 120 -2.55 11.38 4.50
N ASN A 121 -3.08 12.21 5.39
CA ASN A 121 -3.17 13.67 5.20
C ASN A 121 -1.90 14.43 5.63
N LEU A 122 -0.75 13.77 5.62
CA LEU A 122 0.54 14.41 5.93
C LEU A 122 1.04 15.33 4.82
N ILE A 123 0.42 15.29 3.64
CA ILE A 123 0.58 16.25 2.56
C ILE A 123 -0.79 16.76 2.12
N TYR A 124 -0.79 17.86 1.37
CA TYR A 124 -2.02 18.44 0.84
C TYR A 124 -2.77 17.45 -0.05
N GLN A 125 -4.06 17.34 0.18
CA GLN A 125 -4.99 16.52 -0.59
C GLN A 125 -5.96 17.45 -1.32
N THR A 126 -6.06 17.29 -2.64
CA THR A 126 -6.96 18.11 -3.43
C THR A 126 -8.43 17.75 -3.18
N PRO A 127 -9.37 18.71 -3.30
CA PRO A 127 -10.79 18.41 -3.17
C PRO A 127 -11.28 17.33 -4.15
N GLU A 128 -10.71 17.29 -5.35
CA GLU A 128 -11.02 16.29 -6.37
C GLU A 128 -10.61 14.89 -5.91
N LEU A 129 -9.46 14.74 -5.26
CA LEU A 129 -9.00 13.46 -4.71
C LEU A 129 -9.94 12.98 -3.61
N LEU A 130 -10.33 13.86 -2.69
CA LEU A 130 -11.18 13.54 -1.55
C LEU A 130 -12.59 13.09 -1.95
N GLN A 131 -13.04 13.41 -3.16
CA GLN A 131 -14.34 13.02 -3.69
C GLN A 131 -14.33 11.67 -4.42
N ARG A 132 -13.15 11.07 -4.63
CA ARG A 132 -13.05 9.79 -5.35
C ARG A 132 -13.52 8.62 -4.49
N GLU A 133 -14.42 7.80 -5.03
CA GLU A 133 -14.93 6.60 -4.34
C GLU A 133 -13.82 5.59 -4.01
N TRP A 134 -12.79 5.52 -4.85
CA TRP A 134 -11.64 4.63 -4.62
C TRP A 134 -10.66 5.17 -3.58
N TYR A 135 -10.78 6.43 -3.15
CA TYR A 135 -9.83 7.06 -2.25
C TYR A 135 -10.31 7.05 -0.79
N ILE A 136 -9.41 6.77 0.13
CA ILE A 136 -9.64 6.85 1.58
C ILE A 136 -8.53 7.70 2.20
N ASN A 137 -8.94 8.77 2.86
CA ASN A 137 -8.04 9.58 3.66
C ASN A 137 -7.81 8.97 5.04
N CYS A 138 -6.55 8.69 5.37
CA CYS A 138 -6.13 8.29 6.73
C CYS A 138 -5.70 9.54 7.50
N ASP A 139 -6.57 10.04 8.36
CA ASP A 139 -6.32 11.25 9.15
C ASP A 139 -5.30 11.00 10.27
N MET A 140 -4.14 11.62 10.16
CA MET A 140 -3.04 11.54 11.13
C MET A 140 -3.03 12.71 12.14
N SER A 141 -3.97 13.63 12.06
CA SER A 141 -3.96 14.87 12.85
C SER A 141 -3.91 14.61 14.36
N LYS A 142 -4.75 13.68 14.84
CA LYS A 142 -4.76 13.27 16.24
C LYS A 142 -3.44 12.66 16.70
N TYR A 143 -2.84 11.82 15.86
CA TYR A 143 -1.57 11.16 16.15
C TYR A 143 -0.42 12.17 16.23
N ILE A 144 -0.38 13.11 15.30
CA ILE A 144 0.60 14.22 15.30
C ILE A 144 0.42 15.09 16.54
N ALA A 145 -0.82 15.42 16.92
CA ALA A 145 -1.09 16.17 18.14
C ALA A 145 -0.54 15.48 19.39
N TYR A 146 -0.70 14.17 19.51
CA TYR A 146 -0.10 13.41 20.62
C TYR A 146 1.42 13.43 20.62
N ILE A 147 2.06 13.35 19.45
CA ILE A 147 3.53 13.48 19.37
C ILE A 147 3.97 14.85 19.86
N ILE A 148 3.31 15.92 19.40
CA ILE A 148 3.64 17.29 19.80
C ILE A 148 3.46 17.47 21.32
N ASP A 149 2.35 17.01 21.87
CA ASP A 149 2.07 17.08 23.31
C ASP A 149 3.13 16.34 24.13
N THR A 150 3.47 15.11 23.73
CA THR A 150 4.48 14.30 24.41
C THR A 150 5.87 14.94 24.39
N LEU A 151 6.26 15.54 23.26
CA LEU A 151 7.54 16.26 23.13
C LEU A 151 7.55 17.54 23.97
N ASN A 152 6.43 18.28 24.05
CA ASN A 152 6.34 19.48 24.85
C ASN A 152 6.44 19.23 26.36
N HIS A 153 6.08 18.02 26.80
CA HIS A 153 6.14 17.62 28.20
C HIS A 153 7.36 16.75 28.54
N ASP A 154 8.37 16.70 27.65
CA ASP A 154 9.59 15.87 27.80
C ASP A 154 9.30 14.41 28.17
N SER A 155 8.15 13.90 27.71
CA SER A 155 7.69 12.54 27.98
C SER A 155 8.19 11.56 26.90
N SER A 156 8.23 10.27 27.23
CA SER A 156 8.62 9.23 26.26
C SER A 156 7.56 9.05 25.19
N ILE A 157 7.97 9.03 23.91
CA ILE A 157 7.10 8.72 22.77
C ILE A 157 7.02 7.21 22.46
N SER A 158 7.70 6.37 23.25
CA SER A 158 7.81 4.91 22.99
C SER A 158 6.45 4.23 22.81
N ASP A 159 5.47 4.58 23.66
CA ASP A 159 4.12 3.98 23.61
C ASP A 159 3.34 4.41 22.37
N LEU A 160 3.63 5.62 21.84
CA LEU A 160 3.04 6.11 20.59
C LEU A 160 3.68 5.45 19.36
N LEU A 161 4.97 5.10 19.43
CA LEU A 161 5.71 4.47 18.34
C LEU A 161 5.46 2.95 18.22
N ASN A 162 4.83 2.33 19.22
CA ASN A 162 4.49 0.91 19.17
C ASN A 162 2.98 0.69 19.06
N PRO A 163 2.41 0.69 17.85
CA PRO A 163 0.97 0.51 17.63
C PRO A 163 0.52 -0.94 17.70
N ASN A 164 1.41 -1.91 17.96
CA ASN A 164 1.11 -3.34 17.83
C ASN A 164 -0.10 -3.77 18.65
N GLU A 165 -0.17 -3.40 19.94
CA GLU A 165 -1.31 -3.76 20.80
C GLU A 165 -2.62 -3.16 20.29
N ARG A 166 -2.61 -1.92 19.80
CA ARG A 166 -3.80 -1.27 19.23
C ARG A 166 -4.27 -1.97 17.97
N ILE A 167 -3.34 -2.35 17.09
CA ILE A 167 -3.64 -3.06 15.84
C ILE A 167 -4.21 -4.45 16.19
N GLN A 168 -3.57 -5.19 17.08
CA GLN A 168 -4.04 -6.52 17.51
C GLN A 168 -5.43 -6.44 18.13
N ASN A 169 -5.72 -5.46 18.98
CA ASN A 169 -7.04 -5.27 19.56
C ASN A 169 -8.10 -5.02 18.48
N ILE A 170 -7.83 -4.19 17.47
CA ILE A 170 -8.76 -3.94 16.36
C ILE A 170 -8.97 -5.22 15.54
N VAL A 171 -7.89 -5.93 15.21
CA VAL A 171 -7.95 -7.19 14.45
C VAL A 171 -8.75 -8.24 15.21
N CYS A 172 -8.49 -8.43 16.53
CA CYS A 172 -9.23 -9.36 17.36
C CYS A 172 -10.73 -9.03 17.42
N LEU A 173 -11.10 -7.74 17.56
CA LEU A 173 -12.49 -7.31 17.57
C LEU A 173 -13.22 -7.64 16.28
N LEU A 174 -12.55 -7.52 15.13
CA LEU A 174 -13.13 -7.84 13.81
C LEU A 174 -13.33 -9.35 13.62
N TYR A 175 -12.48 -10.19 14.22
CA TYR A 175 -12.60 -11.66 14.11
C TYR A 175 -13.50 -12.30 15.17
N THR A 176 -13.90 -11.57 16.22
CA THR A 176 -14.81 -12.06 17.27
C THR A 176 -16.26 -11.62 17.07
N SER A 177 -16.57 -10.94 15.97
CA SER A 177 -17.92 -10.38 15.67
C SER A 177 -18.76 -11.27 14.75
N ASP A 178 -18.37 -12.54 14.54
CA ASP A 178 -19.13 -13.57 13.79
C ASP A 178 -19.84 -14.55 14.73
#